data_ebcb6b382751ff0b6d97e1b2dfe3ab48
#
_entry.id   ebcb6b382751ff0b6d97e1b2dfe3ab48
#
_cell.length_a   1.000
_cell.length_b   1.000
_cell.length_c   1.000
_cell.angle_alpha   90.00
_cell.angle_beta   90.00
_cell.angle_gamma   90.00
#
_symmetry.space_group_name_H-M   'P 1'
#
loop_
_entity.id
_entity.type
_entity.pdbx_description
1 polymer ?
#
loop_
_entity_poly.entity_id
_entity_poly.type
_entity_poly.pdbx_seq_one_letter_code
_entity_poly.pdbx_strand_id
1 'polypeptide(L)'
;MEPGEQEALLALVDSIAPAPEAMVEIGVNIGLTAQAVLQHVASIQRYIGIDVEAGYRFEGAWQQHDRPAEPGRLVKDDPRFRLMLRGKEEMPASADVVFVDGDHGPRHVLQDSLWAASVVRPGGMIIWHDYQNTPAEVTGVLDRLHAEGRNLVHVTGTSLVFERVA
;
A
#
# COMPACT_ATOMS: atom_id res chain seq x y z
N MET A 1 8.77 7.70 -1.68
CA MET A 1 9.35 6.95 -0.55
C MET A 1 10.83 7.22 -0.48
N GLU A 2 11.33 7.63 0.68
CA GLU A 2 12.75 7.87 0.94
C GLU A 2 13.53 6.54 1.03
N PRO A 3 14.85 6.52 0.76
CA PRO A 3 15.62 5.27 0.78
C PRO A 3 15.50 4.46 2.08
N GLY A 4 15.54 5.11 3.25
CA GLY A 4 15.37 4.44 4.54
C GLY A 4 13.98 3.85 4.77
N GLU A 5 12.95 4.44 4.21
CA GLU A 5 11.58 3.91 4.25
C GLU A 5 11.42 2.68 3.38
N GLN A 6 12.07 2.66 2.21
CA GLN A 6 12.08 1.49 1.34
C GLN A 6 12.73 0.29 2.03
N GLU A 7 13.89 0.49 2.70
CA GLU A 7 14.55 -0.56 3.47
C GLU A 7 13.66 -1.08 4.61
N ALA A 8 12.99 -0.17 5.33
CA ALA A 8 12.06 -0.52 6.39
C ALA A 8 10.86 -1.33 5.88
N LEU A 9 10.27 -0.92 4.73
CA LEU A 9 9.19 -1.66 4.09
C LEU A 9 9.62 -3.09 3.73
N LEU A 10 10.78 -3.24 3.08
CA LEU A 10 11.32 -4.55 2.71
C LEU A 10 11.53 -5.44 3.94
N ALA A 11 12.11 -4.88 5.02
CA ALA A 11 12.31 -5.59 6.27
C ALA A 11 10.98 -6.03 6.93
N LEU A 12 9.94 -5.19 6.88
CA LEU A 12 8.61 -5.55 7.36
C LEU A 12 8.04 -6.72 6.57
N VAL A 13 8.10 -6.68 5.24
CA VAL A 13 7.58 -7.75 4.38
C VAL A 13 8.34 -9.06 4.62
N ASP A 14 9.67 -9.02 4.69
CA ASP A 14 10.50 -10.20 4.97
C ASP A 14 10.27 -10.79 6.37
N SER A 15 9.77 -10.00 7.33
CA SER A 15 9.52 -10.45 8.71
C SER A 15 8.24 -11.29 8.86
N ILE A 16 7.46 -11.46 7.81
CA ILE A 16 6.18 -12.20 7.85
C ILE A 16 6.42 -13.71 7.80
N ALA A 17 5.79 -14.44 8.71
CA ALA A 17 5.88 -15.89 8.77
C ALA A 17 4.47 -16.54 8.76
N PRO A 18 4.23 -17.52 7.89
CA PRO A 18 5.10 -18.01 6.82
C PRO A 18 5.40 -16.92 5.79
N ALA A 19 6.47 -17.06 5.01
CA ALA A 19 6.90 -16.07 4.03
C ALA A 19 5.74 -15.68 3.09
N PRO A 20 5.55 -14.36 2.82
CA PRO A 20 4.43 -13.88 2.02
C PRO A 20 4.62 -14.22 0.55
N GLU A 21 3.56 -14.65 -0.13
CA GLU A 21 3.55 -14.97 -1.56
C GLU A 21 2.74 -13.96 -2.38
N ALA A 22 1.79 -13.27 -1.74
CA ALA A 22 0.89 -12.34 -2.41
C ALA A 22 0.90 -10.97 -1.73
N MET A 23 1.26 -9.93 -2.50
CA MET A 23 1.21 -8.54 -2.05
C MET A 23 0.28 -7.72 -2.93
N VAL A 24 -0.44 -6.80 -2.30
CA VAL A 24 -1.25 -5.79 -2.99
C VAL A 24 -0.76 -4.41 -2.57
N GLU A 25 -0.60 -3.52 -3.53
CA GLU A 25 -0.27 -2.10 -3.34
C GLU A 25 -1.42 -1.24 -3.86
N ILE A 26 -1.96 -0.37 -3.01
CA ILE A 26 -2.93 0.64 -3.41
C ILE A 26 -2.19 1.95 -3.65
N GLY A 27 -2.24 2.47 -4.87
CA GLY A 27 -1.45 3.63 -5.27
C GLY A 27 -0.08 3.25 -5.84
N VAL A 28 -0.05 2.44 -6.90
CA VAL A 28 1.21 1.92 -7.46
C VAL A 28 2.05 2.99 -8.16
N ASN A 29 1.45 4.09 -8.59
CA ASN A 29 2.12 5.15 -9.35
C ASN A 29 2.98 4.55 -10.49
N ILE A 30 4.24 4.95 -10.68
CA ILE A 30 5.11 4.36 -11.71
C ILE A 30 5.64 2.98 -11.36
N GLY A 31 5.43 2.48 -10.13
CA GLY A 31 5.82 1.15 -9.68
C GLY A 31 7.19 1.05 -9.01
N LEU A 32 7.67 2.12 -8.36
CA LEU A 32 8.96 2.09 -7.65
C LEU A 32 8.95 1.11 -6.47
N THR A 33 7.90 1.12 -5.66
CA THR A 33 7.74 0.20 -4.53
C THR A 33 7.62 -1.24 -5.01
N ALA A 34 6.76 -1.47 -6.01
CA ALA A 34 6.60 -2.78 -6.64
C ALA A 34 7.93 -3.31 -7.17
N GLN A 35 8.73 -2.47 -7.84
CA GLN A 35 10.05 -2.83 -8.35
C GLN A 35 10.98 -3.27 -7.21
N ALA A 36 11.05 -2.49 -6.14
CA ALA A 36 11.90 -2.79 -5.00
C ALA A 36 11.51 -4.13 -4.35
N VAL A 37 10.21 -4.35 -4.08
CA VAL A 37 9.73 -5.59 -3.48
C VAL A 37 10.01 -6.79 -4.39
N LEU A 38 9.69 -6.71 -5.68
CA LEU A 38 9.89 -7.80 -6.63
C LEU A 38 11.37 -8.14 -6.86
N GLN A 39 12.28 -7.17 -6.65
CA GLN A 39 13.72 -7.41 -6.75
C GLN A 39 14.33 -8.02 -5.48
N HIS A 40 13.79 -7.71 -4.29
CA HIS A 40 14.44 -8.05 -3.02
C HIS A 40 13.69 -9.14 -2.22
N VAL A 41 12.36 -9.29 -2.41
CA VAL A 41 11.56 -10.28 -1.68
C VAL A 41 11.21 -11.44 -2.58
N ALA A 42 12.08 -12.44 -2.61
CA ALA A 42 11.98 -13.58 -3.53
C ALA A 42 10.73 -14.46 -3.30
N SER A 43 10.12 -14.42 -2.11
CA SER A 43 8.91 -15.18 -1.79
C SER A 43 7.66 -14.63 -2.50
N ILE A 44 7.63 -13.35 -2.88
CA ILE A 44 6.49 -12.75 -3.58
C ILE A 44 6.38 -13.32 -4.99
N GLN A 45 5.33 -14.09 -5.21
CA GLN A 45 4.98 -14.72 -6.51
C GLN A 45 3.87 -13.97 -7.23
N ARG A 46 3.09 -13.17 -6.51
CA ARG A 46 1.99 -12.37 -7.05
C ARG A 46 1.99 -10.97 -6.44
N TYR A 47 2.18 -9.98 -7.28
CA TYR A 47 2.10 -8.57 -6.89
C TYR A 47 0.99 -7.88 -7.67
N ILE A 48 0.01 -7.33 -6.99
CA ILE A 48 -1.10 -6.59 -7.60
C ILE A 48 -0.96 -5.12 -7.24
N GLY A 49 -0.70 -4.30 -8.25
CA GLY A 49 -0.74 -2.85 -8.11
C GLY A 49 -2.14 -2.33 -8.47
N ILE A 50 -2.79 -1.62 -7.55
CA ILE A 50 -4.09 -0.99 -7.78
C ILE A 50 -3.87 0.50 -7.94
N ASP A 51 -4.35 1.07 -9.05
CA ASP A 51 -4.30 2.51 -9.30
C ASP A 51 -5.57 2.97 -10.01
N VAL A 52 -5.69 4.26 -10.24
CA VAL A 52 -6.79 4.87 -10.99
C VAL A 52 -6.38 5.09 -12.44
N GLU A 53 -7.37 5.25 -13.32
CA GLU A 53 -7.09 5.57 -14.72
C GLU A 53 -6.29 6.87 -14.90
N ALA A 54 -5.49 6.90 -15.96
CA ALA A 54 -4.89 8.14 -16.44
C ALA A 54 -6.00 9.19 -16.67
N GLY A 55 -5.80 10.39 -16.08
CA GLY A 55 -6.79 11.47 -16.15
C GLY A 55 -7.86 11.46 -15.04
N TYR A 56 -7.85 10.51 -14.12
CA TYR A 56 -8.67 10.58 -12.91
C TYR A 56 -8.38 11.87 -12.14
N ARG A 57 -9.41 12.56 -11.68
CA ARG A 57 -9.28 13.78 -10.89
C ARG A 57 -9.58 13.47 -9.43
N PHE A 58 -8.60 13.72 -8.57
CA PHE A 58 -8.82 13.70 -7.13
C PHE A 58 -9.66 14.90 -6.69
N GLU A 59 -10.43 14.73 -5.65
CA GLU A 59 -11.10 15.81 -4.95
C GLU A 59 -10.13 16.42 -3.93
N GLY A 60 -10.14 17.77 -3.78
CA GLY A 60 -9.36 18.47 -2.77
C GLY A 60 -7.96 18.93 -3.19
N ALA A 61 -7.05 19.10 -2.22
CA ALA A 61 -5.72 19.68 -2.40
C ALA A 61 -4.77 18.86 -3.30
N TRP A 62 -5.09 17.59 -3.51
CA TRP A 62 -4.30 16.65 -4.31
C TRP A 62 -4.57 16.68 -5.81
N GLN A 63 -5.43 17.58 -6.29
CA GLN A 63 -5.75 17.74 -7.72
C GLN A 63 -4.55 18.09 -8.61
N GLN A 64 -3.41 18.46 -8.02
CA GLN A 64 -2.24 18.99 -8.74
C GLN A 64 -1.10 17.98 -8.91
N HIS A 65 -1.21 16.75 -8.41
CA HIS A 65 -0.15 15.76 -8.61
C HIS A 65 -0.20 15.20 -10.04
N ASP A 66 0.92 15.36 -10.74
CA ASP A 66 1.13 14.74 -12.04
C ASP A 66 1.07 13.22 -11.90
N ARG A 67 0.05 12.63 -12.50
CA ARG A 67 -0.09 11.18 -12.55
C ARG A 67 0.75 10.63 -13.67
N PRO A 68 1.38 9.49 -13.45
CA PRO A 68 2.04 8.81 -14.54
C PRO A 68 1.01 8.46 -15.60
N ALA A 69 1.36 8.70 -16.87
CA ALA A 69 0.54 8.30 -18.00
C ALA A 69 0.34 6.76 -18.04
N GLU A 70 1.21 6.02 -17.37
CA GLU A 70 1.22 4.55 -17.35
C GLU A 70 1.57 4.06 -15.92
N PRO A 71 0.56 3.81 -15.04
CA PRO A 71 0.80 3.22 -13.73
C PRO A 71 1.52 1.86 -13.83
N GLY A 72 2.46 1.61 -12.90
CA GLY A 72 3.19 0.35 -12.86
C GLY A 72 4.22 0.14 -13.99
N ARG A 73 4.52 1.18 -14.79
CA ARG A 73 5.40 1.07 -15.99
C ARG A 73 6.77 0.44 -15.72
N LEU A 74 7.32 0.59 -14.52
CA LEU A 74 8.64 0.05 -14.17
C LEU A 74 8.64 -1.47 -13.97
N VAL A 75 7.48 -2.07 -13.77
CA VAL A 75 7.31 -3.50 -13.45
C VAL A 75 6.33 -4.22 -14.38
N LYS A 76 5.82 -3.55 -15.40
CA LYS A 76 4.80 -4.10 -16.31
C LYS A 76 5.21 -5.39 -17.02
N ASP A 77 6.51 -5.61 -17.19
CA ASP A 77 7.06 -6.80 -17.86
C ASP A 77 7.47 -7.91 -16.86
N ASP A 78 7.37 -7.67 -15.53
CA ASP A 78 7.58 -8.73 -14.54
C ASP A 78 6.35 -9.66 -14.51
N PRO A 79 6.52 -10.97 -14.76
CA PRO A 79 5.39 -11.91 -14.84
C PRO A 79 4.61 -12.06 -13.53
N ARG A 80 5.17 -11.64 -12.41
CA ARG A 80 4.51 -11.64 -11.09
C ARG A 80 3.63 -10.41 -10.87
N PHE A 81 3.83 -9.33 -11.66
CA PHE A 81 3.09 -8.08 -11.51
C PHE A 81 1.81 -8.08 -12.36
N ARG A 82 0.74 -7.57 -11.76
CA ARG A 82 -0.52 -7.25 -12.46
C ARG A 82 -1.02 -5.88 -12.02
N LEU A 83 -1.26 -5.00 -12.99
CA LEU A 83 -1.98 -3.75 -12.74
C LEU A 83 -3.49 -4.01 -12.76
N MET A 84 -4.19 -3.46 -11.76
CA MET A 84 -5.65 -3.40 -11.71
C MET A 84 -6.10 -1.94 -11.63
N LEU A 85 -7.06 -1.57 -12.46
CA LEU A 85 -7.63 -0.22 -12.43
C LEU A 85 -8.85 -0.20 -11.50
N ARG A 86 -8.77 0.63 -10.47
CA ARG A 86 -9.83 0.76 -9.45
C ARG A 86 -11.19 1.06 -10.08
N GLY A 87 -12.20 0.32 -9.68
CA GLY A 87 -13.57 0.46 -10.19
C GLY A 87 -13.84 -0.22 -11.54
N LYS A 88 -12.83 -0.83 -12.18
CA LYS A 88 -12.99 -1.58 -13.43
C LYS A 88 -12.90 -3.09 -13.26
N GLU A 89 -12.28 -3.53 -12.18
CA GLU A 89 -12.10 -4.95 -11.88
C GLU A 89 -12.52 -5.24 -10.44
N GLU A 90 -12.88 -6.49 -10.16
CA GLU A 90 -13.08 -6.94 -8.79
C GLU A 90 -11.77 -6.88 -8.01
N MET A 91 -11.84 -6.31 -6.81
CA MET A 91 -10.69 -6.26 -5.90
C MET A 91 -10.25 -7.66 -5.48
N PRO A 92 -8.94 -7.89 -5.23
CA PRO A 92 -8.45 -9.19 -4.77
C PRO A 92 -9.16 -9.65 -3.50
N ALA A 93 -9.49 -10.93 -3.43
CA ALA A 93 -10.21 -11.52 -2.30
C ALA A 93 -9.26 -11.92 -1.15
N SER A 94 -7.95 -11.99 -1.38
CA SER A 94 -6.97 -12.35 -0.35
C SER A 94 -5.57 -11.81 -0.69
N ALA A 95 -4.81 -11.47 0.36
CA ALA A 95 -3.42 -11.07 0.29
C ALA A 95 -2.66 -11.51 1.56
N ASP A 96 -1.34 -11.64 1.46
CA ASP A 96 -0.47 -11.78 2.63
C ASP A 96 -0.05 -10.41 3.18
N VAL A 97 0.12 -9.46 2.26
CA VAL A 97 0.48 -8.07 2.57
C VAL A 97 -0.38 -7.13 1.74
N VAL A 98 -0.88 -6.06 2.38
CA VAL A 98 -1.46 -4.90 1.69
C VAL A 98 -0.66 -3.66 2.09
N PHE A 99 -0.14 -2.95 1.08
CA PHE A 99 0.49 -1.65 1.24
C PHE A 99 -0.47 -0.56 0.76
N VAL A 100 -0.81 0.37 1.66
CA VAL A 100 -1.76 1.46 1.42
C VAL A 100 -1.00 2.76 1.23
N ASP A 101 -0.85 3.19 -0.02
CA ASP A 101 -0.12 4.39 -0.45
C ASP A 101 -0.89 5.13 -1.56
N GLY A 102 -2.21 5.17 -1.42
CA GLY A 102 -3.14 5.72 -2.42
C GLY A 102 -3.53 7.17 -2.18
N ASP A 103 -4.82 7.46 -2.33
CA ASP A 103 -5.39 8.79 -2.10
C ASP A 103 -5.39 9.11 -0.60
N HIS A 104 -4.91 10.32 -0.25
CA HIS A 104 -4.77 10.75 1.15
C HIS A 104 -6.07 11.36 1.73
N GLY A 105 -7.15 11.45 0.95
CA GLY A 105 -8.46 11.88 1.45
C GLY A 105 -8.95 10.96 2.57
N PRO A 106 -9.42 11.50 3.73
CA PRO A 106 -9.75 10.69 4.91
C PRO A 106 -10.72 9.55 4.63
N ARG A 107 -11.66 9.77 3.70
CA ARG A 107 -12.63 8.76 3.28
C ARG A 107 -11.94 7.60 2.54
N HIS A 108 -10.98 7.92 1.66
CA HIS A 108 -10.28 6.92 0.86
C HIS A 108 -9.31 6.11 1.73
N VAL A 109 -8.53 6.79 2.59
CA VAL A 109 -7.66 6.11 3.57
C VAL A 109 -8.45 5.15 4.43
N LEU A 110 -9.63 5.56 4.95
CA LEU A 110 -10.49 4.69 5.75
C LEU A 110 -11.02 3.50 4.93
N GLN A 111 -11.52 3.75 3.71
CA GLN A 111 -12.05 2.69 2.84
C GLN A 111 -10.98 1.65 2.49
N ASP A 112 -9.77 2.12 2.13
CA ASP A 112 -8.65 1.26 1.78
C ASP A 112 -8.16 0.45 3.00
N SER A 113 -8.14 1.07 4.19
CA SER A 113 -7.81 0.40 5.46
C SER A 113 -8.82 -0.69 5.82
N LEU A 114 -10.12 -0.43 5.67
CA LEU A 114 -11.17 -1.41 5.94
C LEU A 114 -11.14 -2.56 4.95
N TRP A 115 -10.93 -2.26 3.67
CA TRP A 115 -10.77 -3.29 2.65
C TRP A 115 -9.52 -4.15 2.92
N ALA A 116 -8.36 -3.54 3.19
CA ALA A 116 -7.14 -4.26 3.52
C ALA A 116 -7.35 -5.23 4.70
N ALA A 117 -8.05 -4.78 5.76
CA ALA A 117 -8.38 -5.61 6.91
C ALA A 117 -9.30 -6.80 6.56
N SER A 118 -10.09 -6.70 5.49
CA SER A 118 -11.00 -7.77 5.07
C SER A 118 -10.34 -8.84 4.21
N VAL A 119 -9.16 -8.56 3.61
CA VAL A 119 -8.50 -9.44 2.64
C VAL A 119 -7.14 -9.97 3.09
N VAL A 120 -6.49 -9.32 4.05
CA VAL A 120 -5.22 -9.81 4.59
C VAL A 120 -5.50 -11.02 5.47
N ARG A 121 -4.79 -12.13 5.19
CA ARG A 121 -4.93 -13.35 5.97
C ARG A 121 -4.45 -13.19 7.41
N PRO A 122 -4.91 -14.03 8.36
CA PRO A 122 -4.29 -14.12 9.68
C PRO A 122 -2.78 -14.37 9.60
N GLY A 123 -2.01 -13.64 10.39
CA GLY A 123 -0.54 -13.63 10.35
C GLY A 123 0.08 -12.77 9.25
N GLY A 124 -0.74 -12.22 8.34
CA GLY A 124 -0.31 -11.24 7.35
C GLY A 124 -0.14 -9.83 7.91
N MET A 125 0.10 -8.86 7.04
CA MET A 125 0.40 -7.50 7.44
C MET A 125 -0.29 -6.46 6.56
N ILE A 126 -0.78 -5.39 7.20
CA ILE A 126 -1.18 -4.16 6.51
C ILE A 126 -0.14 -3.10 6.85
N ILE A 127 0.33 -2.38 5.83
CA ILE A 127 1.33 -1.32 5.98
C ILE A 127 0.75 -0.06 5.34
N TRP A 128 0.85 1.07 6.02
CA TRP A 128 0.43 2.39 5.52
C TRP A 128 1.64 3.29 5.38
N HIS A 129 1.61 4.13 4.35
CA HIS A 129 2.55 5.23 4.13
C HIS A 129 1.98 6.57 4.60
N ASP A 130 2.81 7.61 4.63
CA ASP A 130 2.46 9.01 4.93
C ASP A 130 1.95 9.30 6.35
N TYR A 131 2.19 8.43 7.32
CA TYR A 131 1.94 8.74 8.72
C TYR A 131 2.92 9.80 9.23
N GLN A 132 2.38 10.81 9.95
CA GLN A 132 3.13 11.99 10.41
C GLN A 132 3.78 12.80 9.28
N ASN A 133 3.31 12.64 8.06
CA ASN A 133 3.72 13.41 6.90
C ASN A 133 2.66 14.47 6.55
N THR A 134 2.93 15.30 5.55
CA THR A 134 1.97 16.28 5.02
C THR A 134 1.31 15.72 3.77
N PRO A 135 -0.02 15.69 3.70
CA PRO A 135 -0.99 16.27 4.64
C PRO A 135 -1.31 15.36 5.82
N ALA A 136 -1.80 15.97 6.90
CA ALA A 136 -2.09 15.31 8.18
C ALA A 136 -3.31 14.36 8.16
N GLU A 137 -4.01 14.27 7.04
CA GLU A 137 -5.26 13.50 6.92
C GLU A 137 -5.04 12.00 7.11
N VAL A 138 -3.95 11.44 6.57
CA VAL A 138 -3.58 10.03 6.77
C VAL A 138 -3.36 9.75 8.25
N THR A 139 -2.55 10.61 8.91
CA THR A 139 -2.29 10.52 10.35
C THR A 139 -3.58 10.51 11.17
N GLY A 140 -4.49 11.45 10.89
CA GLY A 140 -5.76 11.55 11.62
C GLY A 140 -6.65 10.31 11.50
N VAL A 141 -6.66 9.66 10.33
CA VAL A 141 -7.40 8.40 10.14
C VAL A 141 -6.74 7.26 10.90
N LEU A 142 -5.42 7.12 10.81
CA LEU A 142 -4.69 6.04 11.48
C LEU A 142 -4.75 6.18 13.01
N ASP A 143 -4.61 7.39 13.55
CA ASP A 143 -4.76 7.67 14.98
C ASP A 143 -6.16 7.28 15.48
N ARG A 144 -7.19 7.58 14.69
CA ARG A 144 -8.56 7.17 15.00
C ARG A 144 -8.72 5.64 14.99
N LEU A 145 -8.21 4.95 13.98
CA LEU A 145 -8.25 3.48 13.92
C LEU A 145 -7.53 2.85 15.10
N HIS A 146 -6.40 3.44 15.52
CA HIS A 146 -5.68 3.00 16.72
C HIS A 146 -6.52 3.22 17.99
N ALA A 147 -7.15 4.37 18.16
CA ALA A 147 -8.03 4.67 19.28
C ALA A 147 -9.28 3.76 19.32
N GLU A 148 -9.74 3.29 18.18
CA GLU A 148 -10.84 2.31 18.04
C GLU A 148 -10.39 0.84 18.30
N GLY A 149 -9.11 0.62 18.65
CA GLY A 149 -8.58 -0.65 19.12
C GLY A 149 -7.73 -1.44 18.12
N ARG A 150 -7.37 -0.87 16.96
CA ARG A 150 -6.41 -1.49 16.05
C ARG A 150 -5.00 -1.41 16.61
N ASN A 151 -4.21 -2.46 16.41
CA ASN A 151 -2.83 -2.54 16.91
C ASN A 151 -1.84 -1.96 15.89
N LEU A 152 -1.90 -0.65 15.69
CA LEU A 152 -1.02 0.07 14.76
C LEU A 152 0.33 0.38 15.41
N VAL A 153 1.42 0.07 14.72
CA VAL A 153 2.80 0.29 15.16
C VAL A 153 3.52 1.19 14.17
N HIS A 154 3.97 2.37 14.65
CA HIS A 154 4.78 3.28 13.85
C HIS A 154 6.23 2.82 13.76
N VAL A 155 6.79 2.78 12.56
CA VAL A 155 8.21 2.49 12.33
C VAL A 155 9.03 3.77 12.54
N THR A 156 9.71 3.85 13.66
CA THR A 156 10.47 5.04 14.07
C THR A 156 11.44 5.51 12.98
N GLY A 157 11.39 6.81 12.68
CA GLY A 157 12.26 7.44 11.67
C GLY A 157 11.76 7.30 10.23
N THR A 158 10.54 6.80 10.04
CA THR A 158 9.87 6.70 8.73
C THR A 158 8.46 7.26 8.81
N SER A 159 7.76 7.35 7.69
CA SER A 159 6.31 7.60 7.63
C SER A 159 5.48 6.30 7.53
N LEU A 160 6.07 5.15 7.87
CA LEU A 160 5.40 3.85 7.82
C LEU A 160 4.72 3.50 9.14
N VAL A 161 3.49 3.00 9.04
CA VAL A 161 2.76 2.35 10.13
C VAL A 161 2.37 0.95 9.66
N PHE A 162 2.39 -0.02 10.55
CA PHE A 162 1.93 -1.37 10.21
C PHE A 162 1.04 -1.98 11.29
N GLU A 163 0.26 -2.99 10.88
CA GLU A 163 -0.49 -3.88 11.75
C GLU A 163 -0.31 -5.32 11.30
N ARG A 164 -0.03 -6.21 12.24
CA ARG A 164 -0.12 -7.66 12.02
C ARG A 164 -1.56 -8.11 12.27
N VAL A 165 -2.16 -8.73 11.28
CA VAL A 165 -3.53 -9.25 11.37
C VAL A 165 -3.51 -10.53 12.20
N ALA A 166 -4.40 -10.59 13.22
CA ALA A 166 -4.49 -11.72 14.14
C ALA A 166 -5.22 -12.92 13.51
#